data_d40a7743fdb503e639cccb090e03abfb
#
_entry.id   d40a7743fdb503e639cccb090e03abfb
#
_cell.length_a   1.000
_cell.length_b   1.000
_cell.length_c   1.000
_cell.angle_alpha   90.00
_cell.angle_beta   90.00
_cell.angle_gamma   90.00
#
_symmetry.space_group_name_H-M   'P 1'
#
loop_
_entity.id
_entity.type
_entity.pdbx_description
1 polymer ?
#
loop_
_entity_poly.entity_id
_entity_poly.type
_entity_poly.pdbx_seq_one_letter_code
_entity_poly.pdbx_strand_id
1 'polypeptide(L)'
;ADGTADKPIVFTANSTTPTSGYWGGIIINGKAPISGSNANKSDTGLTEIDNNYKYGGNVDNDNSGSLTYVKICYAGARSTADIEHNGLTLNGVGNGTKIENIYILESADDAVEFFGGTVNVTNLLAVNPDDDMFDFTQGYSGKLKNYYGVWESGYTSTEADPRGIEADGNLDGDYSDHLRQSDFAVENMTIVNNAANTTDNVDRMQDVIKIRRGAKATITNALVKGSGGTIDLIDMNDSKDAGNA
;
A
#
# COMPACT_ATOMS: atom_id res chain seq x y z
N ALA A 1 10.71 9.03 -13.11
CA ALA A 1 11.29 7.93 -13.90
C ALA A 1 10.26 7.45 -14.92
N ASP A 2 10.56 7.63 -16.20
CA ASP A 2 9.64 7.32 -17.30
C ASP A 2 10.25 6.29 -18.24
N GLY A 3 9.88 5.04 -18.05
CA GLY A 3 10.19 3.95 -18.97
C GLY A 3 9.17 3.84 -20.10
N THR A 4 9.24 2.75 -20.84
CA THR A 4 8.26 2.36 -21.86
C THR A 4 7.91 0.88 -21.71
N ALA A 5 6.85 0.41 -22.35
CA ALA A 5 6.48 -1.01 -22.30
C ALA A 5 7.62 -1.93 -22.75
N ASP A 6 8.36 -1.54 -23.79
CA ASP A 6 9.50 -2.32 -24.32
C ASP A 6 10.80 -2.11 -23.54
N LYS A 7 10.91 -1.02 -22.79
CA LYS A 7 12.10 -0.65 -22.00
C LYS A 7 11.68 -0.08 -20.64
N PRO A 8 11.19 -0.92 -19.73
CA PRO A 8 10.85 -0.47 -18.38
C PRO A 8 12.13 -0.08 -17.62
N ILE A 9 11.97 0.86 -16.68
CA ILE A 9 13.03 1.19 -15.73
C ILE A 9 12.93 0.18 -14.58
N VAL A 10 14.05 -0.41 -14.19
CA VAL A 10 14.09 -1.42 -13.14
C VAL A 10 14.90 -0.91 -11.96
N PHE A 11 14.27 -0.83 -10.81
CA PHE A 11 14.93 -0.65 -9.51
C PHE A 11 14.96 -2.01 -8.82
N THR A 12 16.15 -2.49 -8.48
CA THR A 12 16.32 -3.84 -7.95
C THR A 12 17.58 -3.97 -7.10
N ALA A 13 17.69 -5.07 -6.41
CA ALA A 13 18.88 -5.46 -5.66
C ALA A 13 20.13 -5.60 -6.55
N ASN A 14 21.25 -5.11 -6.07
CA ASN A 14 22.55 -5.35 -6.70
C ASN A 14 23.13 -6.70 -6.27
N SER A 15 22.46 -7.79 -6.65
CA SER A 15 22.80 -9.16 -6.27
C SER A 15 22.47 -10.12 -7.39
N THR A 16 23.21 -11.22 -7.48
CA THR A 16 22.90 -12.36 -8.35
C THR A 16 21.87 -13.31 -7.73
N THR A 17 21.65 -13.20 -6.42
CA THR A 17 20.68 -13.97 -5.64
C THR A 17 19.88 -13.00 -4.76
N PRO A 18 19.05 -12.17 -5.35
CA PRO A 18 18.28 -11.20 -4.60
C PRO A 18 17.24 -11.90 -3.70
N THR A 19 16.96 -11.29 -2.57
CA THR A 19 15.89 -11.69 -1.66
C THR A 19 15.04 -10.48 -1.34
N SER A 20 13.80 -10.71 -0.93
CA SER A 20 12.91 -9.70 -0.36
C SER A 20 13.64 -8.87 0.70
N GLY A 21 13.36 -7.58 0.82
CA GLY A 21 14.01 -6.69 1.79
C GLY A 21 15.47 -6.33 1.52
N TYR A 22 15.97 -6.53 0.31
CA TYR A 22 17.38 -6.26 0.00
C TYR A 22 17.74 -4.76 0.03
N TRP A 23 16.79 -3.88 -0.23
CA TRP A 23 16.92 -2.43 -0.20
C TRP A 23 15.59 -1.77 0.19
N GLY A 24 15.63 -0.46 0.52
CA GLY A 24 14.50 0.22 1.14
C GLY A 24 13.26 0.43 0.24
N GLY A 25 13.39 0.46 -1.07
CA GLY A 25 12.26 0.80 -1.94
C GLY A 25 12.24 2.27 -2.38
N ILE A 26 11.10 2.73 -2.89
CA ILE A 26 10.90 4.10 -3.38
C ILE A 26 9.91 4.82 -2.49
N ILE A 27 10.31 5.99 -1.97
CA ILE A 27 9.44 6.85 -1.17
C ILE A 27 9.26 8.19 -1.91
N ILE A 28 8.01 8.64 -2.03
CA ILE A 28 7.66 9.93 -2.60
C ILE A 28 6.92 10.76 -1.56
N ASN A 29 7.50 11.90 -1.18
CA ASN A 29 6.90 12.85 -0.25
C ASN A 29 6.28 14.01 -1.03
N GLY A 30 4.96 14.14 -0.97
CA GLY A 30 4.18 15.20 -1.60
C GLY A 30 3.63 16.22 -0.62
N LYS A 31 2.76 17.09 -1.11
CA LYS A 31 2.15 18.21 -0.35
C LYS A 31 0.61 18.15 -0.37
N ALA A 32 0.05 17.03 -0.75
CA ALA A 32 -1.39 16.83 -0.73
C ALA A 32 -1.88 16.55 0.70
N PRO A 33 -3.18 16.76 0.98
CA PRO A 33 -3.73 16.61 2.32
C PRO A 33 -3.59 15.19 2.87
N ILE A 34 -3.42 15.12 4.19
CA ILE A 34 -3.45 13.89 4.98
C ILE A 34 -4.38 14.06 6.18
N SER A 35 -4.72 12.99 6.88
CA SER A 35 -5.56 13.07 8.08
C SER A 35 -4.86 13.68 9.29
N GLY A 36 -3.57 13.88 9.22
CA GLY A 36 -2.73 14.28 10.33
C GLY A 36 -2.11 13.08 11.03
N SER A 37 -0.98 13.29 11.68
CA SER A 37 -0.21 12.26 12.38
C SER A 37 -0.16 12.47 13.89
N ASN A 38 -0.98 13.38 14.44
CA ASN A 38 -0.97 13.69 15.86
C ASN A 38 -2.29 14.30 16.33
N ALA A 39 -2.47 14.39 17.65
CA ALA A 39 -3.67 14.94 18.28
C ALA A 39 -4.00 16.41 17.92
N ASN A 40 -3.05 17.13 17.35
CA ASN A 40 -3.26 18.51 16.89
C ASN A 40 -3.87 18.56 15.47
N LYS A 41 -4.16 17.41 14.85
CA LYS A 41 -4.75 17.30 13.51
C LYS A 41 -3.92 18.04 12.47
N SER A 42 -2.61 17.84 12.51
CA SER A 42 -1.69 18.43 11.57
C SER A 42 -1.91 17.88 10.17
N ASP A 43 -1.95 18.75 9.18
CA ASP A 43 -1.97 18.36 7.76
C ASP A 43 -0.60 17.91 7.24
N THR A 44 0.37 17.76 8.12
CA THR A 44 1.73 17.31 7.78
C THR A 44 2.15 16.16 8.68
N GLY A 45 2.78 15.15 8.08
CA GLY A 45 3.40 14.02 8.75
C GLY A 45 4.92 14.01 8.60
N LEU A 46 5.54 13.06 9.27
CA LEU A 46 6.97 12.78 9.15
C LEU A 46 7.12 11.41 8.47
N THR A 47 8.05 11.33 7.54
CA THR A 47 8.36 10.04 6.88
C THR A 47 8.81 9.04 7.94
N GLU A 48 8.20 7.89 7.95
CA GLU A 48 8.37 6.85 8.98
C GLU A 48 9.84 6.48 9.20
N ILE A 49 10.54 6.20 8.12
CA ILE A 49 11.94 5.75 8.16
C ILE A 49 12.94 6.86 8.49
N ASP A 50 12.57 8.12 8.33
CA ASP A 50 13.43 9.26 8.65
C ASP A 50 12.60 10.52 8.95
N ASN A 51 12.45 10.83 10.21
CA ASN A 51 11.68 11.97 10.72
C ASN A 51 12.24 13.36 10.33
N ASN A 52 13.34 13.42 9.62
CA ASN A 52 13.83 14.69 9.05
C ASN A 52 13.05 15.11 7.81
N TYR A 53 12.34 14.20 7.18
CA TYR A 53 11.56 14.46 5.96
C TYR A 53 10.08 14.58 6.30
N LYS A 54 9.49 15.70 5.85
CA LYS A 54 8.07 16.00 6.01
C LYS A 54 7.31 15.74 4.72
N TYR A 55 6.04 15.40 4.87
CA TYR A 55 5.09 15.31 3.78
C TYR A 55 3.72 15.85 4.20
N GLY A 56 2.79 15.90 3.25
CA GLY A 56 1.45 16.43 3.50
C GLY A 56 1.36 17.94 3.38
N GLY A 57 0.17 18.45 3.45
CA GLY A 57 -0.17 19.86 3.30
C GLY A 57 -1.61 20.07 2.85
N ASN A 58 -1.81 21.01 1.91
CA ASN A 58 -3.13 21.38 1.43
C ASN A 58 -3.20 21.56 -0.10
N VAL A 59 -2.31 20.91 -0.84
CA VAL A 59 -2.23 21.02 -2.30
C VAL A 59 -2.73 19.71 -2.92
N ASP A 60 -4.04 19.60 -3.14
CA ASP A 60 -4.67 18.38 -3.70
C ASP A 60 -4.04 17.94 -5.02
N ASN A 61 -3.65 18.90 -5.87
CA ASN A 61 -3.02 18.66 -7.15
C ASN A 61 -1.49 18.77 -7.13
N ASP A 62 -0.88 18.51 -5.98
CA ASP A 62 0.58 18.43 -5.88
C ASP A 62 1.13 17.50 -6.97
N ASN A 63 2.25 17.93 -7.55
CA ASN A 63 2.94 17.18 -8.59
C ASN A 63 4.36 16.85 -8.12
N SER A 64 4.53 15.63 -7.64
CA SER A 64 5.81 15.08 -7.21
C SER A 64 6.56 14.35 -8.34
N GLY A 65 6.12 14.53 -9.60
CA GLY A 65 6.79 14.00 -10.77
C GLY A 65 6.05 12.83 -11.45
N SER A 66 6.81 11.87 -11.95
CA SER A 66 6.28 10.78 -12.76
C SER A 66 7.01 9.47 -12.52
N LEU A 67 6.24 8.38 -12.36
CA LEU A 67 6.70 7.00 -12.42
C LEU A 67 5.85 6.27 -13.48
N THR A 68 6.46 5.91 -14.61
CA THR A 68 5.76 5.17 -15.65
C THR A 68 6.60 4.02 -16.19
N TYR A 69 5.98 2.84 -16.34
CA TYR A 69 6.67 1.61 -16.73
C TYR A 69 7.90 1.34 -15.85
N VAL A 70 7.67 1.25 -14.56
CA VAL A 70 8.70 1.02 -13.54
C VAL A 70 8.49 -0.33 -12.89
N LYS A 71 9.58 -1.07 -12.71
CA LYS A 71 9.64 -2.29 -11.91
C LYS A 71 10.44 -2.02 -10.62
N ILE A 72 9.87 -2.42 -9.49
CA ILE A 72 10.47 -2.33 -8.16
C ILE A 72 10.55 -3.75 -7.63
N CYS A 73 11.76 -4.27 -7.41
CA CYS A 73 11.96 -5.66 -7.07
C CYS A 73 12.82 -5.81 -5.83
N TYR A 74 12.42 -6.70 -4.91
CA TYR A 74 13.18 -7.07 -3.71
C TYR A 74 13.40 -5.91 -2.74
N ALA A 75 12.44 -5.01 -2.64
CA ALA A 75 12.43 -3.86 -1.75
C ALA A 75 11.84 -4.21 -0.37
N GLY A 76 11.53 -3.21 0.44
CA GLY A 76 10.85 -3.39 1.72
C GLY A 76 11.81 -3.69 2.87
N ALA A 77 13.06 -3.19 2.84
CA ALA A 77 14.00 -3.43 3.92
C ALA A 77 13.50 -2.84 5.25
N ARG A 78 13.55 -3.61 6.32
CA ARG A 78 13.18 -3.17 7.67
C ARG A 78 14.36 -2.52 8.38
N SER A 79 14.12 -1.39 9.02
CA SER A 79 15.07 -0.74 9.90
C SER A 79 14.94 -1.24 11.34
N THR A 80 13.71 -1.49 11.78
CA THR A 80 13.34 -2.11 13.07
C THR A 80 12.07 -2.94 12.85
N ALA A 81 11.51 -3.52 13.91
CA ALA A 81 10.24 -4.23 13.85
C ALA A 81 9.02 -3.30 13.58
N ASP A 82 9.19 -1.99 13.82
CA ASP A 82 8.12 -1.00 13.70
C ASP A 82 8.46 0.13 12.71
N ILE A 83 9.59 0.06 12.01
CA ILE A 83 10.03 1.06 11.02
C ILE A 83 10.43 0.31 9.76
N GLU A 84 9.57 0.35 8.80
CA GLU A 84 9.62 -0.49 7.62
C GLU A 84 9.62 0.34 6.33
N HIS A 85 10.15 -0.25 5.29
CA HIS A 85 10.06 0.27 3.94
C HIS A 85 9.14 -0.61 3.13
N ASN A 86 8.34 0.00 2.30
CA ASN A 86 7.50 -0.68 1.32
C ASN A 86 8.21 -0.81 -0.04
N GLY A 87 7.61 -1.51 -0.95
CA GLY A 87 8.03 -1.44 -2.36
C GLY A 87 7.93 -0.02 -2.89
N LEU A 88 6.78 0.61 -2.72
CA LEU A 88 6.50 2.00 -3.07
C LEU A 88 5.70 2.67 -1.95
N THR A 89 6.25 3.70 -1.34
CA THR A 89 5.58 4.50 -0.32
C THR A 89 5.17 5.87 -0.89
N LEU A 90 3.89 6.23 -0.77
CA LEU A 90 3.30 7.44 -1.32
C LEU A 90 2.78 8.34 -0.20
N ASN A 91 3.63 9.21 0.31
CA ASN A 91 3.37 10.09 1.43
C ASN A 91 2.76 11.42 0.99
N GLY A 92 1.46 11.64 1.20
CA GLY A 92 0.79 12.89 0.84
C GLY A 92 0.97 13.28 -0.62
N VAL A 93 1.00 12.32 -1.53
CA VAL A 93 1.23 12.57 -2.95
C VAL A 93 -0.08 13.03 -3.60
N GLY A 94 0.00 14.10 -4.40
CA GLY A 94 -1.17 14.72 -5.03
C GLY A 94 -1.50 14.17 -6.41
N ASN A 95 -2.74 14.45 -6.86
CA ASN A 95 -3.28 13.97 -8.14
C ASN A 95 -2.68 14.60 -9.40
N GLY A 96 -1.78 15.57 -9.24
CA GLY A 96 -0.93 16.07 -10.31
C GLY A 96 0.27 15.16 -10.62
N THR A 97 0.57 14.20 -9.74
CA THR A 97 1.64 13.23 -9.91
C THR A 97 1.16 12.08 -10.79
N LYS A 98 2.01 11.64 -11.71
CA LYS A 98 1.68 10.57 -12.65
C LYS A 98 2.29 9.25 -12.20
N ILE A 99 1.46 8.23 -11.90
CA ILE A 99 1.89 6.88 -11.54
C ILE A 99 1.12 5.86 -12.37
N GLU A 100 1.79 5.24 -13.32
CA GLU A 100 1.17 4.31 -14.27
C GLU A 100 2.09 3.15 -14.64
N ASN A 101 1.51 1.96 -14.81
CA ASN A 101 2.23 0.77 -15.26
C ASN A 101 3.39 0.41 -14.32
N ILE A 102 3.06 0.17 -13.07
CA ILE A 102 4.01 -0.18 -12.01
C ILE A 102 3.93 -1.68 -11.75
N TYR A 103 5.09 -2.30 -11.62
CA TYR A 103 5.25 -3.69 -11.21
C TYR A 103 6.11 -3.76 -9.95
N ILE A 104 5.61 -4.43 -8.92
CA ILE A 104 6.32 -4.63 -7.65
C ILE A 104 6.44 -6.13 -7.40
N LEU A 105 7.66 -6.59 -7.13
CA LEU A 105 7.98 -7.98 -6.91
C LEU A 105 8.71 -8.16 -5.59
N GLU A 106 8.17 -9.04 -4.74
CA GLU A 106 8.82 -9.47 -3.50
C GLU A 106 9.30 -8.28 -2.64
N SER A 107 8.36 -7.41 -2.23
CA SER A 107 8.60 -6.48 -1.11
C SER A 107 8.59 -7.27 0.20
N ALA A 108 9.46 -6.96 1.16
CA ALA A 108 9.49 -7.60 2.47
C ALA A 108 8.48 -6.98 3.44
N ASP A 109 7.72 -6.06 2.99
CA ASP A 109 6.60 -5.40 3.62
C ASP A 109 5.55 -5.18 2.53
N ASP A 110 4.74 -4.11 2.61
CA ASP A 110 3.73 -3.84 1.59
C ASP A 110 4.30 -3.71 0.18
N ALA A 111 3.51 -4.07 -0.80
CA ALA A 111 3.86 -3.69 -2.16
C ALA A 111 3.74 -2.17 -2.34
N VAL A 112 2.60 -1.59 -2.00
CA VAL A 112 2.39 -0.13 -2.03
C VAL A 112 1.63 0.32 -0.80
N GLU A 113 2.13 1.35 -0.14
CA GLU A 113 1.43 2.01 0.94
C GLU A 113 1.18 3.50 0.64
N PHE A 114 -0.04 3.96 0.97
CA PHE A 114 -0.52 5.32 0.74
C PHE A 114 -0.78 6.02 2.07
N PHE A 115 0.14 6.88 2.49
CA PHE A 115 -0.04 7.78 3.65
C PHE A 115 -0.75 9.05 3.24
N GLY A 116 -2.07 8.99 3.16
CA GLY A 116 -2.88 10.12 2.71
C GLY A 116 -2.65 10.51 1.25
N GLY A 117 -2.99 11.75 0.92
CA GLY A 117 -2.86 12.27 -0.44
C GLY A 117 -4.05 11.97 -1.34
N THR A 118 -3.90 12.34 -2.61
CA THR A 118 -4.97 12.30 -3.62
C THR A 118 -4.51 11.68 -4.94
N VAL A 119 -3.31 11.10 -4.98
CA VAL A 119 -2.72 10.55 -6.21
C VAL A 119 -3.59 9.45 -6.82
N ASN A 120 -3.68 9.45 -8.14
CA ASN A 120 -4.32 8.35 -8.87
C ASN A 120 -3.25 7.41 -9.42
N VAL A 121 -3.50 6.10 -9.32
CA VAL A 121 -2.61 5.07 -9.85
C VAL A 121 -3.34 4.22 -10.87
N THR A 122 -2.70 3.95 -12.00
CA THR A 122 -3.28 3.12 -13.06
C THR A 122 -2.33 1.99 -13.44
N ASN A 123 -2.87 0.78 -13.59
CA ASN A 123 -2.14 -0.42 -13.93
C ASN A 123 -1.02 -0.75 -12.93
N LEU A 124 -1.40 -1.30 -11.80
CA LEU A 124 -0.48 -1.73 -10.75
C LEU A 124 -0.55 -3.25 -10.58
N LEU A 125 0.62 -3.89 -10.63
CA LEU A 125 0.80 -5.31 -10.40
C LEU A 125 1.72 -5.51 -9.19
N ALA A 126 1.20 -6.15 -8.14
CA ALA A 126 1.93 -6.58 -6.96
C ALA A 126 2.08 -8.11 -6.97
N VAL A 127 3.31 -8.61 -6.81
CA VAL A 127 3.61 -10.04 -6.80
C VAL A 127 4.40 -10.38 -5.55
N ASN A 128 3.84 -11.25 -4.72
CA ASN A 128 4.46 -11.79 -3.51
C ASN A 128 5.01 -10.73 -2.55
N PRO A 129 4.24 -9.69 -2.16
CA PRO A 129 4.63 -8.88 -1.00
C PRO A 129 4.50 -9.71 0.27
N ASP A 130 5.29 -9.38 1.28
CA ASP A 130 5.31 -10.15 2.54
C ASP A 130 4.14 -9.76 3.45
N ASP A 131 3.75 -8.49 3.45
CA ASP A 131 2.56 -8.01 4.12
C ASP A 131 1.46 -7.68 3.11
N ASP A 132 0.92 -6.48 3.09
CA ASP A 132 -0.22 -6.14 2.30
C ASP A 132 0.12 -5.93 0.81
N MET A 133 -0.78 -6.32 -0.06
CA MET A 133 -0.62 -5.99 -1.48
C MET A 133 -0.81 -4.50 -1.71
N PHE A 134 -1.75 -3.88 -0.97
CA PHE A 134 -2.09 -2.47 -1.08
C PHE A 134 -2.61 -1.96 0.27
N ASP A 135 -1.88 -1.06 0.91
CA ASP A 135 -2.29 -0.42 2.15
C ASP A 135 -2.66 1.06 1.93
N PHE A 136 -3.76 1.46 2.57
CA PHE A 136 -4.32 2.80 2.51
C PHE A 136 -4.54 3.34 3.91
N THR A 137 -3.87 4.41 4.23
CA THR A 137 -3.99 5.01 5.55
C THR A 137 -4.01 6.55 5.47
N GLN A 138 -4.13 7.17 6.61
CA GLN A 138 -3.90 8.59 6.83
C GLN A 138 -4.72 9.54 5.93
N GLY A 139 -5.97 9.15 5.59
CA GLY A 139 -6.88 10.01 4.84
C GLY A 139 -6.65 10.00 3.32
N TYR A 140 -6.15 8.90 2.78
CA TYR A 140 -6.00 8.76 1.33
C TYR A 140 -7.34 8.87 0.60
N SER A 141 -7.41 9.66 -0.47
CA SER A 141 -8.65 9.92 -1.21
C SER A 141 -8.49 9.88 -2.73
N GLY A 142 -7.54 9.11 -3.23
CA GLY A 142 -7.31 8.93 -4.66
C GLY A 142 -8.13 7.80 -5.29
N LYS A 143 -7.81 7.52 -6.54
CA LYS A 143 -8.45 6.46 -7.33
C LYS A 143 -7.41 5.53 -7.94
N LEU A 144 -7.66 4.23 -7.79
CA LEU A 144 -6.84 3.18 -8.34
C LEU A 144 -7.61 2.47 -9.47
N LYS A 145 -6.94 2.26 -10.58
CA LYS A 145 -7.54 1.59 -11.73
C LYS A 145 -6.67 0.47 -12.26
N ASN A 146 -7.28 -0.69 -12.53
CA ASN A 146 -6.63 -1.90 -13.00
C ASN A 146 -5.56 -2.40 -12.01
N TYR A 147 -6.04 -2.90 -10.92
CA TYR A 147 -5.26 -3.45 -9.82
C TYR A 147 -5.14 -4.96 -9.93
N TYR A 148 -3.93 -5.48 -9.83
CA TYR A 148 -3.68 -6.91 -9.79
C TYR A 148 -2.68 -7.22 -8.67
N GLY A 149 -3.14 -7.96 -7.68
CA GLY A 149 -2.30 -8.50 -6.61
C GLY A 149 -2.25 -10.02 -6.71
N VAL A 150 -1.07 -10.62 -6.51
CA VAL A 150 -0.94 -12.08 -6.56
C VAL A 150 0.08 -12.60 -5.56
N TRP A 151 -0.33 -13.60 -4.80
CA TRP A 151 0.57 -14.57 -4.17
C TRP A 151 0.62 -15.81 -5.04
N GLU A 152 1.82 -16.13 -5.50
CA GLU A 152 2.07 -17.28 -6.37
C GLU A 152 2.06 -18.60 -5.60
N SER A 153 1.91 -19.69 -6.31
CA SER A 153 1.98 -21.04 -5.71
C SER A 153 3.35 -21.29 -5.08
N GLY A 154 3.35 -21.67 -3.81
CA GLY A 154 4.55 -21.93 -3.04
C GLY A 154 5.12 -20.70 -2.33
N TYR A 155 4.51 -19.53 -2.50
CA TYR A 155 4.85 -18.36 -1.71
C TYR A 155 4.35 -18.54 -0.27
N THR A 156 5.12 -18.00 0.68
CA THR A 156 4.81 -17.98 2.10
C THR A 156 5.18 -16.62 2.66
N SER A 157 4.22 -15.93 3.27
CA SER A 157 4.47 -14.69 3.99
C SER A 157 5.07 -15.00 5.38
N THR A 158 5.87 -14.08 5.89
CA THR A 158 6.39 -14.12 7.26
C THR A 158 5.63 -13.21 8.22
N GLU A 159 4.67 -12.42 7.68
CA GLU A 159 3.82 -11.53 8.46
C GLU A 159 2.67 -12.24 9.16
N ALA A 160 2.23 -11.67 10.26
CA ALA A 160 1.17 -12.25 11.08
C ALA A 160 -0.24 -12.04 10.49
N ASP A 161 -0.43 -10.97 9.74
CA ASP A 161 -1.74 -10.54 9.27
C ASP A 161 -1.79 -9.93 7.84
N PRO A 162 -1.07 -10.53 6.87
CA PRO A 162 -1.00 -9.99 5.51
C PRO A 162 -2.34 -10.04 4.79
N ARG A 163 -2.60 -9.04 3.93
CA ARG A 163 -3.88 -8.85 3.24
C ARG A 163 -3.74 -8.56 1.75
N GLY A 164 -4.85 -8.62 1.07
CA GLY A 164 -4.94 -8.12 -0.30
C GLY A 164 -5.09 -6.58 -0.33
N ILE A 165 -5.96 -6.05 0.53
CA ILE A 165 -6.12 -4.64 0.83
C ILE A 165 -6.22 -4.49 2.35
N GLU A 166 -5.41 -3.63 2.92
CA GLU A 166 -5.67 -3.01 4.21
C GLU A 166 -6.09 -1.56 4.02
N ALA A 167 -7.06 -1.07 4.79
CA ALA A 167 -7.49 0.32 4.71
C ALA A 167 -7.85 0.87 6.08
N ASP A 168 -7.07 1.84 6.51
CA ASP A 168 -7.30 2.62 7.71
C ASP A 168 -7.80 4.03 7.36
N GLY A 169 -8.70 4.56 8.17
CA GLY A 169 -9.20 5.93 7.99
C GLY A 169 -8.13 6.97 8.28
N ASN A 170 -7.42 6.79 9.36
CA ASN A 170 -6.27 7.62 9.76
C ASN A 170 -5.13 6.73 10.24
N LEU A 171 -3.97 7.32 10.50
CA LEU A 171 -2.81 6.61 11.00
C LEU A 171 -3.16 5.85 12.28
N ASP A 172 -2.99 4.55 12.28
CA ASP A 172 -3.23 3.62 13.40
C ASP A 172 -4.59 3.73 14.10
N GLY A 173 -5.53 4.45 13.53
CA GLY A 173 -6.83 4.67 14.11
C GLY A 173 -6.81 5.50 15.40
N ASP A 174 -5.74 6.23 15.67
CA ASP A 174 -5.55 6.92 16.95
C ASP A 174 -6.41 8.17 17.12
N TYR A 175 -6.93 8.73 16.02
CA TYR A 175 -7.65 10.00 16.03
C TYR A 175 -8.94 9.91 15.22
N SER A 176 -9.95 9.27 15.77
CA SER A 176 -11.27 9.08 15.14
C SER A 176 -11.97 10.40 14.76
N ASP A 177 -11.58 11.50 15.39
CA ASP A 177 -12.10 12.83 15.15
C ASP A 177 -11.26 13.65 14.15
N HIS A 178 -10.29 13.03 13.47
CA HIS A 178 -9.58 13.66 12.37
C HIS A 178 -10.54 14.05 11.26
N LEU A 179 -10.33 15.22 10.67
CA LEU A 179 -11.20 15.77 9.64
C LEU A 179 -11.17 14.96 8.34
N ARG A 180 -10.10 14.25 8.09
CA ARG A 180 -9.91 13.44 6.89
C ARG A 180 -9.74 11.99 7.29
N GLN A 181 -10.68 11.18 6.88
CA GLN A 181 -10.58 9.72 6.90
C GLN A 181 -10.36 9.26 5.47
N SER A 182 -9.70 8.13 5.27
CA SER A 182 -9.53 7.56 3.93
C SER A 182 -10.89 7.32 3.27
N ASP A 183 -11.04 7.81 2.04
CA ASP A 183 -12.24 7.65 1.21
C ASP A 183 -11.80 7.53 -0.25
N PHE A 184 -11.58 6.32 -0.71
CA PHE A 184 -10.94 6.04 -1.98
C PHE A 184 -11.74 5.10 -2.88
N ALA A 185 -11.36 5.04 -4.14
CA ALA A 185 -12.00 4.17 -5.11
C ALA A 185 -11.01 3.21 -5.77
N VAL A 186 -11.41 1.95 -5.95
CA VAL A 186 -10.69 0.93 -6.70
C VAL A 186 -11.58 0.42 -7.83
N GLU A 187 -11.10 0.48 -9.06
CA GLU A 187 -11.81 0.05 -10.27
C GLU A 187 -11.02 -1.06 -10.98
N ASN A 188 -11.68 -2.16 -11.29
CA ASN A 188 -11.08 -3.34 -11.92
C ASN A 188 -9.98 -3.97 -11.05
N MET A 189 -10.34 -4.50 -9.92
CA MET A 189 -9.43 -5.19 -9.01
C MET A 189 -9.40 -6.70 -9.29
N THR A 190 -8.23 -7.30 -9.24
CA THR A 190 -8.06 -8.75 -9.19
C THR A 190 -7.06 -9.11 -8.10
N ILE A 191 -7.47 -9.93 -7.15
CA ILE A 191 -6.58 -10.52 -6.14
C ILE A 191 -6.54 -12.03 -6.37
N VAL A 192 -5.32 -12.56 -6.51
CA VAL A 192 -5.08 -14.00 -6.69
C VAL A 192 -4.23 -14.51 -5.54
N ASN A 193 -4.82 -15.36 -4.71
CA ASN A 193 -4.11 -16.03 -3.63
C ASN A 193 -3.91 -17.51 -3.98
N ASN A 194 -2.72 -17.88 -4.42
CA ASN A 194 -2.32 -19.27 -4.67
C ASN A 194 -1.24 -19.75 -3.68
N ALA A 195 -0.97 -19.03 -2.62
CA ALA A 195 -0.08 -19.47 -1.56
C ALA A 195 -0.54 -20.80 -0.94
N ALA A 196 0.32 -21.45 -0.20
CA ALA A 196 -0.03 -22.73 0.45
C ALA A 196 -1.24 -22.55 1.36
N ASN A 197 -2.22 -23.44 1.23
CA ASN A 197 -3.37 -23.46 2.11
C ASN A 197 -2.97 -24.12 3.43
N THR A 198 -2.62 -23.34 4.42
CA THR A 198 -2.25 -23.83 5.74
C THR A 198 -3.37 -23.56 6.75
N THR A 199 -3.40 -24.37 7.80
CA THR A 199 -4.33 -24.17 8.92
C THR A 199 -3.76 -23.18 9.95
N ASP A 200 -2.50 -22.79 9.79
CA ASP A 200 -1.80 -21.92 10.70
C ASP A 200 -2.01 -20.46 10.28
N ASN A 201 -2.06 -19.55 11.25
CA ASN A 201 -2.31 -18.13 10.98
C ASN A 201 -1.13 -17.41 10.31
N VAL A 202 0.01 -18.07 10.18
CA VAL A 202 1.27 -17.48 9.72
C VAL A 202 1.45 -17.54 8.21
N ASP A 203 0.80 -18.46 7.52
CA ASP A 203 1.05 -18.71 6.09
C ASP A 203 -0.18 -18.47 5.20
N ARG A 204 -1.14 -17.72 5.69
CA ARG A 204 -2.37 -17.43 4.94
C ARG A 204 -2.67 -15.95 4.94
N MET A 205 -3.28 -15.49 3.90
CA MET A 205 -3.86 -14.16 3.84
C MET A 205 -4.92 -14.03 4.95
N GLN A 206 -4.81 -13.02 5.82
CA GLN A 206 -5.81 -12.79 6.86
C GLN A 206 -7.14 -12.43 6.22
N ASP A 207 -7.16 -11.34 5.48
CA ASP A 207 -8.34 -10.88 4.77
C ASP A 207 -7.96 -10.56 3.31
N VAL A 208 -8.86 -10.77 2.38
CA VAL A 208 -8.63 -10.23 1.03
C VAL A 208 -8.83 -8.72 1.03
N ILE A 209 -9.80 -8.21 1.81
CA ILE A 209 -10.07 -6.79 1.97
C ILE A 209 -10.38 -6.51 3.44
N LYS A 210 -9.56 -5.69 4.07
CA LYS A 210 -9.78 -5.15 5.42
C LYS A 210 -10.09 -3.67 5.35
N ILE A 211 -11.27 -3.27 5.87
CA ILE A 211 -11.66 -1.86 5.98
C ILE A 211 -11.92 -1.57 7.45
N ARG A 212 -11.19 -0.63 8.04
CA ARG A 212 -11.28 -0.36 9.47
C ARG A 212 -11.00 1.11 9.81
N ARG A 213 -11.15 1.47 11.07
CA ARG A 213 -10.73 2.75 11.65
C ARG A 213 -11.26 3.98 10.90
N GLY A 214 -12.52 3.90 10.43
CA GLY A 214 -13.18 4.99 9.73
C GLY A 214 -12.88 5.11 8.25
N ALA A 215 -12.17 4.17 7.65
CA ALA A 215 -11.94 4.15 6.22
C ALA A 215 -13.23 3.87 5.44
N LYS A 216 -13.29 4.40 4.21
CA LYS A 216 -14.32 4.11 3.23
C LYS A 216 -13.68 3.71 1.91
N ALA A 217 -14.18 2.65 1.32
CA ALA A 217 -13.75 2.19 0.01
C ALA A 217 -14.92 1.99 -0.94
N THR A 218 -14.77 2.46 -2.18
CA THR A 218 -15.67 2.12 -3.28
C THR A 218 -14.93 1.18 -4.23
N ILE A 219 -15.26 -0.12 -4.17
CA ILE A 219 -14.60 -1.12 -5.01
C ILE A 219 -15.59 -1.57 -6.10
N THR A 220 -15.21 -1.38 -7.34
CA THR A 220 -16.02 -1.70 -8.50
C THR A 220 -15.33 -2.72 -9.39
N ASN A 221 -16.06 -3.75 -9.79
CA ASN A 221 -15.58 -4.79 -10.69
C ASN A 221 -14.37 -5.56 -10.09
N ALA A 222 -14.60 -6.23 -8.97
CA ALA A 222 -13.60 -7.01 -8.25
C ALA A 222 -13.69 -8.51 -8.58
N LEU A 223 -12.53 -9.13 -8.77
CA LEU A 223 -12.36 -10.57 -8.89
C LEU A 223 -11.39 -11.05 -7.81
N VAL A 224 -11.82 -12.02 -7.01
CA VAL A 224 -10.96 -12.75 -6.08
C VAL A 224 -10.88 -14.20 -6.53
N LYS A 225 -9.68 -14.73 -6.63
CA LYS A 225 -9.42 -16.09 -7.13
C LYS A 225 -8.23 -16.71 -6.41
N GLY A 226 -8.21 -18.01 -6.34
CA GLY A 226 -7.06 -18.77 -5.89
C GLY A 226 -7.42 -20.02 -5.12
N SER A 227 -6.41 -20.74 -4.66
CA SER A 227 -6.51 -21.94 -3.84
C SER A 227 -5.90 -21.75 -2.45
N GLY A 228 -5.31 -20.60 -2.18
CA GLY A 228 -4.71 -20.26 -0.90
C GLY A 228 -5.76 -20.04 0.19
N GLY A 229 -5.35 -20.23 1.44
CA GLY A 229 -6.20 -19.97 2.59
C GLY A 229 -6.39 -18.47 2.82
N THR A 230 -7.58 -18.10 3.26
CA THR A 230 -7.89 -16.77 3.81
C THR A 230 -8.88 -16.94 4.94
N ILE A 231 -8.85 -16.02 5.93
CA ILE A 231 -9.85 -16.05 6.99
C ILE A 231 -11.14 -15.45 6.48
N ASP A 232 -11.08 -14.22 5.98
CA ASP A 232 -12.24 -13.50 5.47
C ASP A 232 -12.02 -12.94 4.06
N LEU A 233 -13.09 -12.88 3.27
CA LEU A 233 -13.05 -12.18 1.97
C LEU A 233 -13.13 -10.67 2.17
N ILE A 234 -13.97 -10.23 3.11
CA ILE A 234 -14.11 -8.82 3.48
C ILE A 234 -14.30 -8.80 5.00
N ASP A 235 -13.39 -8.15 5.69
CA ASP A 235 -13.53 -7.85 7.10
C ASP A 235 -13.68 -6.34 7.33
N MET A 236 -14.73 -5.96 8.05
CA MET A 236 -15.04 -4.58 8.43
C MET A 236 -15.07 -4.42 9.96
N ASN A 237 -14.43 -5.33 10.68
CA ASN A 237 -14.37 -5.28 12.12
C ASN A 237 -13.22 -4.38 12.58
N ASP A 238 -13.54 -3.32 13.30
CA ASP A 238 -12.55 -2.43 13.87
C ASP A 238 -11.77 -3.13 14.99
N SER A 239 -10.46 -3.06 14.90
CA SER A 239 -9.56 -3.54 15.94
C SER A 239 -9.30 -2.50 17.04
N LYS A 240 -9.70 -1.24 16.83
CA LYS A 240 -9.64 -0.13 17.80
C LYS A 240 -10.94 0.67 17.76
N ASP A 241 -11.26 1.36 18.83
CA ASP A 241 -12.47 2.19 18.97
C ASP A 241 -12.42 3.50 18.14
N ALA A 242 -11.59 3.57 17.15
CA ALA A 242 -11.27 4.81 16.43
C ALA A 242 -12.29 5.22 15.36
N GLY A 243 -13.29 4.44 15.16
CA GLY A 243 -14.34 4.70 14.17
C GLY A 243 -14.89 3.43 13.57
N ASN A 244 -15.98 3.55 12.89
CA ASN A 244 -16.58 2.45 12.15
C ASN A 244 -16.26 2.58 10.68
N ALA A 245 -15.99 1.48 10.05
CA ALA A 245 -15.88 1.40 8.60
C ALA A 245 -17.22 1.72 7.93
#